data_94e07d487af0ef131fc8416eff9b87a8
#
_entry.id   94e07d487af0ef131fc8416eff9b87a8
#
_cell.length_a   1.000
_cell.length_b   1.000
_cell.length_c   1.000
_cell.angle_alpha   90.00
_cell.angle_beta   90.00
_cell.angle_gamma   90.00
#
_symmetry.space_group_name_H-M   'P 1'
#
loop_
_entity.id
_entity.type
_entity.pdbx_description
1 polymer ?
#
loop_
_entity_poly.entity_id
_entity_poly.type
_entity_poly.pdbx_seq_one_letter_code
_entity_poly.pdbx_strand_id
1 'polypeptide(L)'
;MGNLNLKQTADGSSTLYNQMLDEHYHSIHGALNESIHVFIRMGFLNFVESFKSAKDINILEIGFGTGLNCILTFIENIKLNISLNYTALEPFPLKMEIIDNLDFNLASRHLDAFKLIHQSFWEKPVEINKQFSLEKSRLELKDFNDNKFYDIIYFDAFAPSKQPELWKVDVFTKLFNLTSYNGVLVTYCAKGQVRRDLEKVGYFVERLEGPPGKREMLRATKV
;
A
#
# COMPACT_ATOMS: atom_id res chain seq x y z
N MET A 1 -16.25 10.74 -11.19
CA MET A 1 -15.59 9.42 -11.08
C MET A 1 -15.83 8.68 -12.38
N GLY A 2 -14.76 8.22 -13.05
CA GLY A 2 -14.87 7.45 -14.28
C GLY A 2 -15.57 6.12 -14.05
N ASN A 3 -16.08 5.50 -15.12
CA ASN A 3 -16.67 4.17 -15.05
C ASN A 3 -15.62 3.17 -14.59
N LEU A 4 -15.81 2.61 -13.39
CA LEU A 4 -14.99 1.52 -12.85
C LEU A 4 -15.66 0.20 -13.19
N ASN A 5 -14.93 -0.71 -13.79
CA ASN A 5 -15.40 -2.04 -14.15
C ASN A 5 -14.74 -3.10 -13.28
N LEU A 6 -15.53 -3.90 -12.59
CA LEU A 6 -15.05 -5.06 -11.88
C LEU A 6 -14.48 -6.10 -12.87
N LYS A 7 -13.31 -6.61 -12.59
CA LYS A 7 -12.62 -7.66 -13.35
C LYS A 7 -12.08 -8.71 -12.39
N GLN A 8 -11.99 -9.94 -12.87
CA GLN A 8 -11.31 -11.01 -12.16
C GLN A 8 -9.88 -11.15 -12.70
N THR A 9 -8.93 -11.32 -11.81
CA THR A 9 -7.51 -11.54 -12.14
C THR A 9 -7.19 -13.02 -12.26
N ALA A 10 -5.97 -13.36 -12.71
CA ALA A 10 -5.58 -14.74 -12.94
C ALA A 10 -5.53 -15.61 -11.67
N ASP A 11 -5.39 -15.01 -10.49
CA ASP A 11 -5.45 -15.74 -9.20
C ASP A 11 -6.87 -15.84 -8.61
N GLY A 12 -7.88 -15.44 -9.38
CA GLY A 12 -9.29 -15.49 -8.99
C GLY A 12 -9.76 -14.31 -8.14
N SER A 13 -8.86 -13.43 -7.69
CA SER A 13 -9.22 -12.24 -6.93
C SER A 13 -9.77 -11.13 -7.84
N SER A 14 -10.46 -10.16 -7.23
CA SER A 14 -11.02 -9.01 -7.95
C SER A 14 -9.98 -7.90 -8.19
N THR A 15 -10.15 -7.18 -9.29
CA THR A 15 -9.56 -5.86 -9.53
C THR A 15 -10.58 -4.93 -10.17
N LEU A 16 -10.29 -3.64 -10.18
CA LEU A 16 -11.08 -2.64 -10.86
C LEU A 16 -10.32 -2.10 -12.07
N TYR A 17 -10.97 -2.00 -13.21
CA TYR A 17 -10.44 -1.29 -14.36
C TYR A 17 -11.00 0.13 -14.40
N ASN A 18 -10.11 1.11 -14.35
CA ASN A 18 -10.46 2.53 -14.47
C ASN A 18 -10.37 2.95 -15.93
N GLN A 19 -11.52 3.16 -16.56
CA GLN A 19 -11.61 3.54 -17.98
C GLN A 19 -10.97 4.90 -18.28
N MET A 20 -11.00 5.86 -17.34
CA MET A 20 -10.42 7.19 -17.57
C MET A 20 -8.90 7.16 -17.57
N LEU A 21 -8.32 6.36 -16.69
CA LEU A 21 -6.88 6.19 -16.61
C LEU A 21 -6.37 5.10 -17.57
N ASP A 22 -7.29 4.29 -18.14
CA ASP A 22 -6.96 3.08 -18.89
C ASP A 22 -5.94 2.22 -18.11
N GLU A 23 -6.29 1.90 -16.86
CA GLU A 23 -5.41 1.18 -15.93
C GLU A 23 -6.23 0.34 -14.95
N HIS A 24 -5.64 -0.77 -14.49
CA HIS A 24 -6.19 -1.60 -13.43
C HIS A 24 -5.66 -1.15 -12.07
N TYR A 25 -6.48 -1.32 -11.02
CA TYR A 25 -6.05 -1.06 -9.63
C TYR A 25 -4.96 -2.04 -9.20
N HIS A 26 -4.98 -3.28 -9.68
CA HIS A 26 -3.99 -4.31 -9.39
C HIS A 26 -3.61 -5.06 -10.66
N SER A 27 -2.54 -5.83 -10.58
CA SER A 27 -2.11 -6.70 -11.68
C SER A 27 -3.22 -7.67 -12.11
N ILE A 28 -3.46 -7.76 -13.42
CA ILE A 28 -4.33 -8.79 -14.01
C ILE A 28 -3.80 -10.22 -13.82
N HIS A 29 -2.50 -10.36 -13.51
CA HIS A 29 -1.86 -11.64 -13.21
C HIS A 29 -2.12 -12.14 -11.78
N GLY A 30 -2.80 -11.34 -10.96
CA GLY A 30 -3.20 -11.68 -9.60
C GLY A 30 -3.09 -10.48 -8.66
N ALA A 31 -4.23 -9.93 -8.24
CA ALA A 31 -4.26 -8.81 -7.30
C ALA A 31 -3.77 -9.24 -5.92
N LEU A 32 -4.27 -10.39 -5.45
CA LEU A 32 -3.89 -10.96 -4.16
C LEU A 32 -2.41 -11.33 -4.12
N ASN A 33 -1.92 -12.01 -5.17
CA ASN A 33 -0.52 -12.42 -5.26
C ASN A 33 0.44 -11.24 -5.32
N GLU A 34 0.10 -10.17 -6.05
CA GLU A 34 0.90 -8.94 -6.11
C GLU A 34 0.98 -8.29 -4.74
N SER A 35 -0.15 -8.05 -4.08
CA SER A 35 -0.19 -7.43 -2.76
C SER A 35 0.55 -8.25 -1.70
N ILE A 36 0.35 -9.57 -1.67
CA ILE A 36 1.06 -10.47 -0.74
C ILE A 36 2.57 -10.40 -0.98
N HIS A 37 3.00 -10.40 -2.24
CA HIS A 37 4.43 -10.41 -2.55
C HIS A 37 5.08 -9.07 -2.21
N VAL A 38 4.59 -7.97 -2.80
CA VAL A 38 5.23 -6.66 -2.73
C VAL A 38 5.11 -6.03 -1.35
N PHE A 39 3.88 -5.95 -0.84
CA PHE A 39 3.62 -5.14 0.36
C PHE A 39 3.72 -5.97 1.63
N ILE A 40 3.21 -7.21 1.61
CA ILE A 40 3.23 -8.02 2.82
C ILE A 40 4.59 -8.71 3.00
N ARG A 41 5.07 -9.51 2.05
CA ARG A 41 6.32 -10.28 2.23
C ARG A 41 7.55 -9.39 2.18
N MET A 42 7.71 -8.57 1.12
CA MET A 42 8.92 -7.78 0.90
C MET A 42 8.90 -6.45 1.66
N GLY A 43 7.72 -5.98 2.10
CA GLY A 43 7.55 -4.83 2.98
C GLY A 43 7.41 -5.24 4.44
N PHE A 44 6.18 -5.55 4.89
CA PHE A 44 5.81 -5.70 6.29
C PHE A 44 6.55 -6.83 7.00
N LEU A 45 6.46 -8.07 6.49
CA LEU A 45 7.06 -9.23 7.15
C LEU A 45 8.59 -9.14 7.15
N ASN A 46 9.20 -8.67 6.05
CA ASN A 46 10.63 -8.45 6.00
C ASN A 46 11.10 -7.42 7.03
N PHE A 47 10.37 -6.31 7.20
CA PHE A 47 10.67 -5.29 8.20
C PHE A 47 10.58 -5.88 9.61
N VAL A 48 9.47 -6.56 9.95
CA VAL A 48 9.28 -7.19 11.26
C VAL A 48 10.35 -8.23 11.57
N GLU A 49 10.75 -9.02 10.58
CA GLU A 49 11.83 -10.03 10.76
C GLU A 49 13.18 -9.38 11.01
N SER A 50 13.46 -8.26 10.34
CA SER A 50 14.71 -7.51 10.49
C SER A 50 14.77 -6.75 11.83
N PHE A 51 13.63 -6.33 12.37
CA PHE A 51 13.51 -5.52 13.58
C PHE A 51 12.61 -6.18 14.63
N LYS A 52 12.97 -7.38 15.09
CA LYS A 52 12.19 -8.22 16.04
C LYS A 52 11.83 -7.53 17.36
N SER A 53 12.51 -6.46 17.71
CA SER A 53 12.24 -5.66 18.93
C SER A 53 11.22 -4.55 18.70
N ALA A 54 10.82 -4.27 17.45
CA ALA A 54 9.82 -3.25 17.14
C ALA A 54 8.47 -3.68 17.71
N LYS A 55 7.92 -2.87 18.63
CA LYS A 55 6.62 -3.13 19.26
C LYS A 55 5.51 -2.27 18.68
N ASP A 56 5.87 -1.12 18.16
CA ASP A 56 5.00 -0.17 17.51
C ASP A 56 5.53 0.10 16.12
N ILE A 57 4.71 -0.11 15.09
CA ILE A 57 5.08 0.07 13.69
C ILE A 57 4.11 1.06 13.06
N ASN A 58 4.64 2.05 12.38
CA ASN A 58 3.88 3.02 11.61
C ASN A 58 3.99 2.69 10.11
N ILE A 59 2.85 2.49 9.47
CA ILE A 59 2.77 2.26 8.01
C ILE A 59 2.08 3.45 7.36
N LEU A 60 2.64 3.95 6.25
CA LEU A 60 2.00 4.90 5.36
C LEU A 60 1.72 4.22 4.01
N GLU A 61 0.48 4.21 3.58
CA GLU A 61 0.08 3.75 2.26
C GLU A 61 -0.30 4.92 1.37
N ILE A 62 0.29 4.99 0.18
CA ILE A 62 -0.07 5.92 -0.87
C ILE A 62 -0.89 5.17 -1.91
N GLY A 63 -2.20 5.48 -1.99
CA GLY A 63 -3.16 4.77 -2.82
C GLY A 63 -3.85 3.64 -2.06
N PHE A 64 -4.77 3.96 -1.13
CA PHE A 64 -5.57 2.96 -0.41
C PHE A 64 -6.43 2.11 -1.34
N GLY A 65 -6.98 2.72 -2.38
CA GLY A 65 -7.74 2.03 -3.44
C GLY A 65 -8.82 1.09 -2.91
N THR A 66 -8.64 -0.20 -3.17
CA THR A 66 -9.56 -1.26 -2.74
C THR A 66 -9.36 -1.72 -1.30
N GLY A 67 -8.37 -1.19 -0.58
CA GLY A 67 -8.04 -1.58 0.79
C GLY A 67 -7.39 -2.96 0.92
N LEU A 68 -6.94 -3.55 -0.19
CA LEU A 68 -6.37 -4.91 -0.19
C LEU A 68 -5.09 -4.99 0.65
N ASN A 69 -4.15 -4.07 0.49
CA ASN A 69 -2.91 -4.07 1.27
C ASN A 69 -3.19 -3.89 2.77
N CYS A 70 -4.15 -3.03 3.11
CA CYS A 70 -4.55 -2.78 4.50
C CYS A 70 -5.13 -4.04 5.16
N ILE A 71 -6.11 -4.72 4.51
CA ILE A 71 -6.69 -5.94 5.10
C ILE A 71 -5.67 -7.07 5.19
N LEU A 72 -4.79 -7.22 4.21
CA LEU A 72 -3.74 -8.25 4.26
C LEU A 72 -2.74 -7.98 5.38
N THR A 73 -2.34 -6.71 5.57
CA THR A 73 -1.49 -6.30 6.69
C THR A 73 -2.17 -6.58 8.03
N PHE A 74 -3.46 -6.25 8.15
CA PHE A 74 -4.26 -6.56 9.34
C PHE A 74 -4.29 -8.07 9.64
N ILE A 75 -4.51 -8.92 8.62
CA ILE A 75 -4.54 -10.37 8.77
C ILE A 75 -3.20 -10.92 9.28
N GLU A 76 -2.09 -10.43 8.72
CA GLU A 76 -0.76 -10.85 9.19
C GLU A 76 -0.47 -10.32 10.60
N ASN A 77 -0.90 -9.08 10.91
CA ASN A 77 -0.68 -8.50 12.23
C ASN A 77 -1.42 -9.24 13.36
N ILE A 78 -2.59 -9.82 13.09
CA ILE A 78 -3.28 -10.70 14.06
C ILE A 78 -2.38 -11.85 14.53
N LYS A 79 -1.55 -12.41 13.64
CA LYS A 79 -0.63 -13.51 13.94
C LYS A 79 0.58 -13.04 14.75
N LEU A 80 1.05 -11.83 14.49
CA LEU A 80 2.26 -11.25 15.08
C LEU A 80 1.98 -10.52 16.40
N ASN A 81 0.75 -10.03 16.58
CA ASN A 81 0.30 -9.29 17.76
C ASN A 81 1.18 -8.06 18.07
N ILE A 82 1.51 -7.28 17.05
CA ILE A 82 2.31 -6.05 17.12
C ILE A 82 1.36 -4.85 17.13
N SER A 83 1.66 -3.80 17.91
CA SER A 83 0.97 -2.51 17.81
C SER A 83 1.28 -1.86 16.46
N LEU A 84 0.23 -1.56 15.68
CA LEU A 84 0.38 -1.07 14.32
C LEU A 84 -0.53 0.13 14.08
N ASN A 85 0.07 1.24 13.64
CA ASN A 85 -0.62 2.44 13.19
C ASN A 85 -0.55 2.50 11.66
N TYR A 86 -1.69 2.36 11.02
CA TYR A 86 -1.80 2.36 9.57
C TYR A 86 -2.44 3.65 9.08
N THR A 87 -1.68 4.47 8.37
CA THR A 87 -2.17 5.69 7.71
C THR A 87 -2.28 5.44 6.22
N ALA A 88 -3.43 5.74 5.63
CA ALA A 88 -3.67 5.54 4.20
C ALA A 88 -4.16 6.82 3.53
N LEU A 89 -3.54 7.20 2.42
CA LEU A 89 -3.95 8.35 1.60
C LEU A 89 -4.71 7.87 0.37
N GLU A 90 -5.92 8.42 0.17
CA GLU A 90 -6.76 8.13 -0.99
C GLU A 90 -7.66 9.34 -1.32
N PRO A 91 -7.25 10.20 -2.26
CA PRO A 91 -8.03 11.37 -2.62
C PRO A 91 -9.41 11.05 -3.23
N PHE A 92 -9.55 9.85 -3.79
CA PHE A 92 -10.74 9.43 -4.52
C PHE A 92 -11.34 8.12 -3.99
N PRO A 93 -11.83 8.08 -2.73
CA PRO A 93 -12.33 6.86 -2.11
C PRO A 93 -13.40 6.15 -2.95
N LEU A 94 -13.31 4.83 -3.01
CA LEU A 94 -14.31 4.00 -3.65
C LEU A 94 -15.63 4.04 -2.86
N LYS A 95 -16.74 3.96 -3.58
CA LYS A 95 -18.07 3.85 -2.96
C LYS A 95 -18.28 2.43 -2.40
N MET A 96 -19.07 2.33 -1.34
CA MET A 96 -19.39 1.04 -0.71
C MET A 96 -20.02 0.06 -1.68
N GLU A 97 -20.85 0.53 -2.62
CA GLU A 97 -21.48 -0.33 -3.64
C GLU A 97 -20.44 -1.04 -4.53
N ILE A 98 -19.25 -0.45 -4.71
CA ILE A 98 -18.15 -1.08 -5.45
C ILE A 98 -17.43 -2.07 -4.53
N ILE A 99 -17.15 -1.65 -3.29
CA ILE A 99 -16.43 -2.46 -2.30
C ILE A 99 -17.18 -3.75 -1.99
N ASP A 100 -18.49 -3.69 -1.86
CA ASP A 100 -19.35 -4.85 -1.55
C ASP A 100 -19.32 -5.93 -2.66
N ASN A 101 -18.86 -5.58 -3.85
CA ASN A 101 -18.71 -6.50 -4.98
C ASN A 101 -17.27 -7.01 -5.16
N LEU A 102 -16.32 -6.55 -4.36
CA LEU A 102 -14.94 -7.04 -4.43
C LEU A 102 -14.82 -8.41 -3.73
N ASP A 103 -14.16 -9.33 -4.40
CA ASP A 103 -13.79 -10.64 -3.83
C ASP A 103 -12.27 -10.83 -3.96
N PHE A 104 -11.61 -10.93 -2.83
CA PHE A 104 -10.18 -11.22 -2.72
C PHE A 104 -9.92 -12.62 -2.19
N ASN A 105 -10.90 -13.52 -2.25
CA ASN A 105 -10.81 -14.87 -1.69
C ASN A 105 -10.42 -14.89 -0.20
N LEU A 106 -10.84 -13.85 0.54
CA LEU A 106 -10.58 -13.78 1.98
C LEU A 106 -11.36 -14.84 2.73
N ALA A 107 -10.72 -15.45 3.73
CA ALA A 107 -11.45 -16.34 4.62
C ALA A 107 -12.62 -15.60 5.30
N SER A 108 -13.76 -16.26 5.47
CA SER A 108 -15.01 -15.65 5.99
C SER A 108 -14.81 -14.89 7.29
N ARG A 109 -13.94 -15.38 8.18
CA ARG A 109 -13.57 -14.70 9.44
C ARG A 109 -12.94 -13.31 9.29
N HIS A 110 -12.50 -12.93 8.10
CA HIS A 110 -11.87 -11.63 7.82
C HIS A 110 -12.78 -10.65 7.09
N LEU A 111 -13.96 -11.10 6.64
CA LEU A 111 -14.89 -10.26 5.87
C LEU A 111 -15.46 -9.10 6.71
N ASP A 112 -15.72 -9.34 7.99
CA ASP A 112 -16.22 -8.28 8.89
C ASP A 112 -15.13 -7.22 9.12
N ALA A 113 -13.86 -7.62 9.26
CA ALA A 113 -12.76 -6.68 9.38
C ALA A 113 -12.57 -5.88 8.09
N PHE A 114 -12.69 -6.50 6.92
CA PHE A 114 -12.64 -5.82 5.63
C PHE A 114 -13.72 -4.75 5.50
N LYS A 115 -14.96 -5.08 5.87
CA LYS A 115 -16.07 -4.13 5.90
C LYS A 115 -15.82 -3.00 6.90
N LEU A 116 -15.35 -3.32 8.11
CA LEU A 116 -15.04 -2.33 9.14
C LEU A 116 -13.96 -1.35 8.68
N ILE A 117 -12.89 -1.82 8.03
CA ILE A 117 -11.84 -1.01 7.43
C ILE A 117 -12.42 0.01 6.46
N HIS A 118 -13.34 -0.39 5.59
CA HIS A 118 -13.96 0.52 4.61
C HIS A 118 -14.97 1.49 5.25
N GLN A 119 -15.77 1.01 6.20
CA GLN A 119 -16.80 1.80 6.89
C GLN A 119 -16.23 2.74 7.95
N SER A 120 -14.98 2.52 8.39
CA SER A 120 -14.33 3.39 9.37
C SER A 120 -14.29 4.84 8.89
N PHE A 121 -14.33 5.78 9.84
CA PHE A 121 -14.31 7.21 9.52
C PHE A 121 -13.02 7.62 8.83
N TRP A 122 -13.13 8.59 7.93
CA TRP A 122 -12.01 9.30 7.32
C TRP A 122 -11.56 10.46 8.22
N GLU A 123 -10.31 10.89 8.06
CA GLU A 123 -9.67 12.04 8.72
C GLU A 123 -9.57 11.91 10.25
N LYS A 124 -9.58 10.70 10.75
CA LYS A 124 -9.30 10.41 12.15
C LYS A 124 -8.91 8.94 12.36
N PRO A 125 -8.04 8.65 13.34
CA PRO A 125 -7.70 7.27 13.67
C PRO A 125 -8.92 6.52 14.24
N VAL A 126 -9.06 5.27 13.81
CA VAL A 126 -10.09 4.32 14.27
C VAL A 126 -9.41 3.02 14.67
N GLU A 127 -9.66 2.56 15.88
CA GLU A 127 -9.19 1.25 16.35
C GLU A 127 -10.00 0.14 15.66
N ILE A 128 -9.35 -0.61 14.77
CA ILE A 128 -9.93 -1.80 14.12
C ILE A 128 -9.91 -2.99 15.09
N ASN A 129 -8.84 -3.11 15.84
CA ASN A 129 -8.71 -3.95 17.04
C ASN A 129 -7.65 -3.32 17.97
N LYS A 130 -7.38 -3.97 19.12
CA LYS A 130 -6.44 -3.46 20.14
C LYS A 130 -5.00 -3.22 19.64
N GLN A 131 -4.59 -3.88 18.57
CA GLN A 131 -3.25 -3.79 17.99
C GLN A 131 -3.21 -3.11 16.62
N PHE A 132 -4.35 -2.67 16.08
CA PHE A 132 -4.41 -2.08 14.75
C PHE A 132 -5.28 -0.83 14.74
N SER A 133 -4.63 0.33 14.61
CA SER A 133 -5.26 1.62 14.41
C SER A 133 -5.16 2.02 12.93
N LEU A 134 -6.27 2.42 12.33
CA LEU A 134 -6.35 2.85 10.93
C LEU A 134 -6.76 4.32 10.86
N GLU A 135 -5.98 5.12 10.17
CA GLU A 135 -6.32 6.49 9.79
C GLU A 135 -6.35 6.60 8.26
N LYS A 136 -7.52 6.91 7.70
CA LYS A 136 -7.68 7.15 6.26
C LYS A 136 -7.83 8.64 6.00
N SER A 137 -7.10 9.18 5.02
CA SER A 137 -7.19 10.59 4.64
C SER A 137 -7.43 10.77 3.14
N ARG A 138 -8.28 11.76 2.80
CA ARG A 138 -8.56 12.16 1.40
C ARG A 138 -7.55 13.16 0.86
N LEU A 139 -6.51 13.47 1.62
CA LEU A 139 -5.47 14.37 1.17
C LEU A 139 -4.68 13.75 0.02
N GLU A 140 -4.33 14.56 -0.95
CA GLU A 140 -3.27 14.22 -1.88
C GLU A 140 -1.93 14.21 -1.15
N LEU A 141 -1.00 13.38 -1.57
CA LEU A 141 0.32 13.28 -0.93
C LEU A 141 1.04 14.65 -0.86
N LYS A 142 0.85 15.53 -1.84
CA LYS A 142 1.45 16.88 -1.82
C LYS A 142 0.99 17.73 -0.63
N ASP A 143 -0.28 17.57 -0.21
CA ASP A 143 -0.92 18.33 0.86
C ASP A 143 -0.83 17.63 2.22
N PHE A 144 -0.46 16.36 2.23
CA PHE A 144 -0.27 15.59 3.45
C PHE A 144 0.98 16.06 4.19
N ASN A 145 0.81 16.46 5.44
CA ASN A 145 1.90 16.83 6.34
C ASN A 145 1.69 16.10 7.67
N ASP A 146 2.68 15.36 8.09
CA ASP A 146 2.67 14.64 9.36
C ASP A 146 4.02 14.85 10.05
N ASN A 147 3.99 14.90 11.37
CA ASN A 147 5.18 14.95 12.22
C ASN A 147 5.66 13.55 12.64
N LYS A 148 4.92 12.49 12.28
CA LYS A 148 5.30 11.12 12.51
C LYS A 148 6.31 10.65 11.47
N PHE A 149 7.17 9.73 11.86
CA PHE A 149 7.97 8.95 10.95
C PHE A 149 7.33 7.60 10.72
N TYR A 150 7.47 7.09 9.50
CA TYR A 150 6.90 5.82 9.08
C TYR A 150 8.01 4.79 8.88
N ASP A 151 7.80 3.63 9.47
CA ASP A 151 8.74 2.51 9.37
C ASP A 151 8.61 1.79 8.03
N ILE A 152 7.41 1.80 7.48
CA ILE A 152 7.11 1.18 6.20
C ILE A 152 6.25 2.13 5.37
N ILE A 153 6.65 2.36 4.13
CA ILE A 153 5.85 3.07 3.14
C ILE A 153 5.44 2.09 2.04
N TYR A 154 4.13 1.91 1.86
CA TYR A 154 3.56 1.24 0.70
C TYR A 154 3.30 2.28 -0.38
N PHE A 155 4.11 2.28 -1.43
CA PHE A 155 3.92 3.20 -2.54
C PHE A 155 3.17 2.49 -3.67
N ASP A 156 1.84 2.54 -3.60
CA ASP A 156 0.91 1.81 -4.47
C ASP A 156 0.06 2.74 -5.34
N ALA A 157 0.68 3.78 -5.88
CA ALA A 157 0.07 4.67 -6.86
C ALA A 157 -0.08 3.99 -8.23
N PHE A 158 -0.98 4.47 -9.08
CA PHE A 158 -1.03 4.04 -10.48
C PHE A 158 0.30 4.28 -11.19
N ALA A 159 0.55 3.50 -12.26
CA ALA A 159 1.84 3.51 -12.96
C ALA A 159 2.33 4.92 -13.35
N PRO A 160 3.66 5.14 -13.46
CA PRO A 160 4.23 6.44 -13.85
C PRO A 160 3.72 7.00 -15.18
N SER A 161 3.19 6.14 -16.06
CA SER A 161 2.55 6.54 -17.32
C SER A 161 1.13 7.10 -17.12
N LYS A 162 0.50 6.84 -15.98
CA LYS A 162 -0.90 7.18 -15.68
C LYS A 162 -1.03 8.29 -14.62
N GLN A 163 -0.10 8.32 -13.67
CA GLN A 163 -0.01 9.35 -12.62
C GLN A 163 1.44 9.88 -12.50
N PRO A 164 2.01 10.49 -13.56
CA PRO A 164 3.42 10.88 -13.56
C PRO A 164 3.78 11.87 -12.45
N GLU A 165 2.82 12.64 -11.93
CA GLU A 165 3.01 13.59 -10.85
C GLU A 165 3.43 12.95 -9.53
N LEU A 166 3.01 11.71 -9.24
CA LEU A 166 3.38 10.99 -8.03
C LEU A 166 4.78 10.34 -8.10
N TRP A 167 5.38 10.27 -9.29
CA TRP A 167 6.66 9.60 -9.51
C TRP A 167 7.83 10.56 -9.71
N LYS A 168 7.70 11.80 -9.24
CA LYS A 168 8.73 12.83 -9.31
C LYS A 168 9.67 12.80 -8.12
N VAL A 169 10.87 13.36 -8.29
CA VAL A 169 11.91 13.42 -7.26
C VAL A 169 11.43 14.16 -5.99
N ASP A 170 10.65 15.21 -6.14
CA ASP A 170 10.09 15.97 -5.00
C ASP A 170 9.15 15.12 -4.14
N VAL A 171 8.35 14.26 -4.77
CA VAL A 171 7.52 13.27 -4.08
C VAL A 171 8.38 12.29 -3.29
N PHE A 172 9.41 11.72 -3.92
CA PHE A 172 10.33 10.80 -3.22
C PHE A 172 11.14 11.51 -2.11
N THR A 173 11.48 12.78 -2.29
CA THR A 173 12.09 13.60 -1.23
C THR A 173 11.15 13.73 -0.02
N LYS A 174 9.87 14.00 -0.26
CA LYS A 174 8.86 14.06 0.80
C LYS A 174 8.73 12.72 1.52
N LEU A 175 8.63 11.61 0.77
CA LEU A 175 8.55 10.27 1.36
C LEU A 175 9.81 9.91 2.14
N PHE A 176 11.00 10.26 1.64
CA PHE A 176 12.26 10.07 2.36
C PHE A 176 12.28 10.80 3.71
N ASN A 177 11.78 12.03 3.74
CA ASN A 177 11.70 12.81 4.99
C ASN A 177 10.71 12.18 5.99
N LEU A 178 9.64 11.57 5.51
CA LEU A 178 8.64 10.86 6.34
C LEU A 178 9.09 9.45 6.75
N THR A 179 10.11 8.87 6.10
CA THR A 179 10.61 7.53 6.45
C THR A 179 11.49 7.59 7.69
N SER A 180 11.30 6.68 8.65
CA SER A 180 12.18 6.51 9.81
C SER A 180 13.57 6.00 9.39
N TYR A 181 14.57 6.16 10.22
CA TYR A 181 15.89 5.53 10.02
C TYR A 181 15.72 4.00 10.01
N ASN A 182 16.31 3.32 9.04
CA ASN A 182 16.09 1.91 8.69
C ASN A 182 14.67 1.60 8.19
N GLY A 183 13.80 2.58 8.03
CA GLY A 183 12.47 2.40 7.43
C GLY A 183 12.58 2.07 5.95
N VAL A 184 11.55 1.41 5.41
CA VAL A 184 11.53 0.91 4.04
C VAL A 184 10.37 1.49 3.24
N LEU A 185 10.61 1.78 1.97
CA LEU A 185 9.59 2.02 0.97
C LEU A 185 9.57 0.84 0.00
N VAL A 186 8.38 0.26 -0.24
CA VAL A 186 8.19 -0.81 -1.22
C VAL A 186 7.21 -0.38 -2.31
N THR A 187 7.51 -0.77 -3.54
CA THR A 187 6.65 -0.53 -4.70
C THR A 187 6.79 -1.63 -5.74
N TYR A 188 5.70 -1.92 -6.42
CA TYR A 188 5.68 -2.86 -7.55
C TYR A 188 6.41 -2.33 -8.79
N CYS A 189 6.67 -1.03 -8.85
CA CYS A 189 7.23 -0.38 -10.03
C CYS A 189 8.76 -0.42 -10.02
N ALA A 190 9.36 -1.21 -10.92
CA ALA A 190 10.81 -1.36 -11.04
C ALA A 190 11.42 -0.54 -12.20
N LYS A 191 10.75 0.53 -12.67
CA LYS A 191 11.31 1.38 -13.74
C LYS A 191 12.64 1.99 -13.32
N GLY A 192 13.63 1.95 -14.21
CA GLY A 192 14.98 2.44 -13.93
C GLY A 192 15.04 3.92 -13.51
N GLN A 193 14.09 4.75 -13.98
CA GLN A 193 14.00 6.14 -13.55
C GLN A 193 13.56 6.23 -12.09
N VAL A 194 12.53 5.46 -11.68
CA VAL A 194 12.05 5.41 -10.30
C VAL A 194 13.19 5.00 -9.34
N ARG A 195 13.96 3.96 -9.71
CA ARG A 195 15.12 3.54 -8.93
C ARG A 195 16.13 4.68 -8.76
N ARG A 196 16.55 5.32 -9.85
CA ARG A 196 17.52 6.42 -9.81
C ARG A 196 17.03 7.60 -8.99
N ASP A 197 15.74 7.91 -9.05
CA ASP A 197 15.15 9.01 -8.29
C ASP A 197 15.09 8.70 -6.79
N LEU A 198 14.78 7.45 -6.41
CA LEU A 198 14.87 6.99 -5.02
C LEU A 198 16.32 7.02 -4.50
N GLU A 199 17.30 6.55 -5.28
CA GLU A 199 18.73 6.63 -4.94
C GLU A 199 19.19 8.08 -4.79
N LYS A 200 18.75 8.95 -5.68
CA LYS A 200 19.10 10.39 -5.66
C LYS A 200 18.65 11.11 -4.39
N VAL A 201 17.52 10.72 -3.82
CA VAL A 201 17.01 11.33 -2.58
C VAL A 201 17.59 10.71 -1.31
N GLY A 202 18.40 9.65 -1.42
CA GLY A 202 19.18 9.09 -0.33
C GLY A 202 18.79 7.67 0.12
N TYR A 203 17.83 7.02 -0.53
CA TYR A 203 17.54 5.62 -0.23
C TYR A 203 18.63 4.68 -0.77
N PHE A 204 18.92 3.64 -0.01
CA PHE A 204 19.55 2.44 -0.54
C PHE A 204 18.50 1.58 -1.23
N VAL A 205 18.63 1.33 -2.54
CA VAL A 205 17.58 0.70 -3.35
C VAL A 205 17.98 -0.68 -3.83
N GLU A 206 17.18 -1.67 -3.52
CA GLU A 206 17.29 -3.05 -3.95
C GLU A 206 16.28 -3.35 -5.07
N ARG A 207 16.72 -4.10 -6.06
CA ARG A 207 15.86 -4.79 -7.01
C ARG A 207 15.61 -6.19 -6.51
N LEU A 208 14.38 -6.50 -6.21
CA LEU A 208 13.95 -7.81 -5.74
C LEU A 208 13.18 -8.51 -6.84
N GLU A 209 13.05 -9.83 -6.74
CA GLU A 209 12.15 -10.60 -7.61
C GLU A 209 10.74 -10.01 -7.54
N GLY A 210 10.10 -9.85 -8.69
CA GLY A 210 8.75 -9.30 -8.80
C GLY A 210 7.65 -10.33 -8.54
N PRO A 211 6.41 -9.88 -8.32
CA PRO A 211 5.26 -10.75 -8.27
C PRO A 211 4.97 -11.40 -9.64
N PRO A 212 4.08 -12.40 -9.72
CA PRO A 212 3.68 -13.00 -10.96
C PRO A 212 3.33 -11.96 -12.04
N GLY A 213 3.92 -12.11 -13.24
CA GLY A 213 3.77 -11.18 -14.35
C GLY A 213 4.71 -9.97 -14.33
N LYS A 214 5.52 -9.80 -13.30
CA LYS A 214 6.56 -8.75 -13.23
C LYS A 214 7.91 -9.37 -12.88
N ARG A 215 8.97 -8.92 -13.58
CA ARG A 215 10.33 -9.45 -13.37
C ARG A 215 10.93 -8.97 -12.04
N GLU A 216 10.69 -7.71 -11.70
CA GLU A 216 11.33 -7.04 -10.56
C GLU A 216 10.32 -6.14 -9.83
N MET A 217 10.61 -5.88 -8.56
CA MET A 217 10.04 -4.82 -7.74
C MET A 217 11.16 -4.01 -7.06
N LEU A 218 10.84 -2.91 -6.41
CA LEU A 218 11.82 -2.13 -5.65
C LEU A 218 11.49 -2.13 -4.16
N ARG A 219 12.56 -2.26 -3.35
CA ARG A 219 12.57 -1.91 -1.94
C ARG A 219 13.66 -0.87 -1.72
N ALA A 220 13.32 0.22 -1.05
CA ALA A 220 14.21 1.34 -0.79
C ALA A 220 14.30 1.56 0.72
N THR A 221 15.50 1.47 1.29
CA THR A 221 15.76 1.60 2.73
C THR A 221 16.43 2.93 3.02
N LYS A 222 15.95 3.67 4.03
CA LYS A 222 16.60 4.87 4.54
C LYS A 222 17.70 4.46 5.53
N VAL A 223 18.96 4.64 5.13
CA VAL A 223 20.18 4.28 5.89
C VAL A 223 20.89 5.49 6.45
#